data_d0ce034079a50ad6393ff10247be832f
#
_entry.id   d0ce034079a50ad6393ff10247be832f
#
_cell.length_a   1.000
_cell.length_b   1.000
_cell.length_c   1.000
_cell.angle_alpha   90.00
_cell.angle_beta   90.00
_cell.angle_gamma   90.00
#
_symmetry.space_group_name_H-M   'P 1'
#
loop_
_entity.id
_entity.type
_entity.pdbx_description
1 polymer ?
#
loop_
_entity_poly.entity_id
_entity_poly.type
_entity_poly.pdbx_seq_one_letter_code
_entity_poly.pdbx_strand_id
1 'polypeptide(L)'
;MLETIQNLALGFSVALSPPVLLYAFVGCVVGTLVGVLPGIGPLAGISLLLPATFGLDATKAIVMLAGIYYGAMYGGSTTSILMRIPGEAASVMTCIDGYAMARKGRAGAALAIAAVWSYVAGTVSVVALMFLAPPLAAFALRFGPPEYFALLLLGLLVLAYMSGGSMLKALAMAALGLLLGMIGIDQMTGYFRFSYGVVELGDGIGVVPVAVGLFGLAEILATAGLPTPPAVIKPKLRELLPSRQEWRESAWPIGRGTVLGFLIGIIHGSAHIISSFVSYAVERRVSKHPEEFGRGAVAGVAGPESANNSATSGAFVPMLALGVPSGPIPAVMLAAMMVHGVSPGPLLIKQQPELFWGFIASMYVGNVVLLILNLPLVGVFVNLLRVPYPVLYPSILVFCILGVYAVNGSVVDVGIMLVMGALGYLLRKLDFETAPIVLGVILAPMIEMALRQSLAMSDGQYAIFVTRPISGTLLALALVLVLLGLKPLITKSLDWRARLAMAEKGEEHP
;
A
#
# COMPACT_ATOMS: atom_id res chain seq x y z
N MET A 1 -5.45 27.86 8.55
CA MET A 1 -4.90 27.30 9.80
C MET A 1 -5.97 27.19 10.89
N LEU A 2 -6.72 28.25 11.23
CA LEU A 2 -7.81 28.18 12.23
C LEU A 2 -8.90 27.18 11.80
N GLU A 3 -9.33 27.24 10.55
CA GLU A 3 -10.30 26.31 9.95
C GLU A 3 -9.83 24.85 10.02
N THR A 4 -8.55 24.59 9.74
CA THR A 4 -7.95 23.25 9.81
C THR A 4 -7.98 22.70 11.25
N ILE A 5 -7.74 23.55 12.24
CA ILE A 5 -7.81 23.18 13.65
C ILE A 5 -9.24 22.87 14.09
N GLN A 6 -10.22 23.71 13.66
CA GLN A 6 -11.64 23.48 13.92
C GLN A 6 -12.12 22.17 13.31
N ASN A 7 -11.73 21.91 12.06
CA ASN A 7 -12.06 20.67 11.37
C ASN A 7 -11.39 19.45 12.01
N LEU A 8 -10.18 19.61 12.57
CA LEU A 8 -9.53 18.55 13.33
C LEU A 8 -10.30 18.24 14.62
N ALA A 9 -10.86 19.24 15.30
CA ALA A 9 -11.73 19.03 16.47
C ALA A 9 -12.99 18.23 16.08
N LEU A 10 -13.61 18.53 14.92
CA LEU A 10 -14.67 17.71 14.34
C LEU A 10 -14.18 16.29 14.10
N GLY A 11 -12.99 16.12 13.52
CA GLY A 11 -12.39 14.81 13.29
C GLY A 11 -12.23 14.00 14.56
N PHE A 12 -11.73 14.62 15.64
CA PHE A 12 -11.60 13.94 16.93
C PHE A 12 -12.95 13.59 17.56
N SER A 13 -13.98 14.42 17.41
CA SER A 13 -15.33 14.08 17.89
C SER A 13 -15.89 12.81 17.22
N VAL A 14 -15.55 12.59 15.95
CA VAL A 14 -15.89 11.37 15.20
C VAL A 14 -15.00 10.21 15.62
N ALA A 15 -13.68 10.39 15.60
CA ALA A 15 -12.72 9.30 15.87
C ALA A 15 -12.79 8.76 17.31
N LEU A 16 -13.12 9.61 18.29
CA LEU A 16 -13.29 9.22 19.70
C LEU A 16 -14.70 8.76 20.03
N SER A 17 -15.64 8.81 19.08
CA SER A 17 -16.95 8.19 19.30
C SER A 17 -16.79 6.68 19.56
N PRO A 18 -17.51 6.11 20.54
CA PRO A 18 -17.29 4.72 20.96
C PRO A 18 -17.30 3.70 19.82
N PRO A 19 -18.21 3.78 18.81
CA PRO A 19 -18.20 2.83 17.69
C PRO A 19 -16.95 2.98 16.81
N VAL A 20 -16.57 4.21 16.43
CA VAL A 20 -15.40 4.44 15.55
C VAL A 20 -14.11 4.08 16.27
N LEU A 21 -13.99 4.44 17.56
CA LEU A 21 -12.85 4.08 18.40
C LEU A 21 -12.68 2.55 18.51
N LEU A 22 -13.80 1.81 18.67
CA LEU A 22 -13.76 0.35 18.68
C LEU A 22 -13.21 -0.22 17.37
N TYR A 23 -13.68 0.26 16.22
CA TYR A 23 -13.19 -0.23 14.92
C TYR A 23 -11.75 0.22 14.61
N ALA A 24 -11.33 1.42 15.05
CA ALA A 24 -9.93 1.83 15.02
C ALA A 24 -9.06 0.86 15.84
N PHE A 25 -9.48 0.53 17.05
CA PHE A 25 -8.79 -0.43 17.91
C PHE A 25 -8.73 -1.83 17.28
N VAL A 26 -9.87 -2.36 16.81
CA VAL A 26 -9.93 -3.66 16.11
C VAL A 26 -8.99 -3.67 14.90
N GLY A 27 -9.02 -2.61 14.08
CA GLY A 27 -8.12 -2.48 12.94
C GLY A 27 -6.64 -2.52 13.34
N CYS A 28 -6.25 -1.78 14.38
CA CYS A 28 -4.87 -1.79 14.90
C CYS A 28 -4.45 -3.16 15.44
N VAL A 29 -5.32 -3.84 16.19
CA VAL A 29 -5.04 -5.20 16.72
C VAL A 29 -4.86 -6.17 15.56
N VAL A 30 -5.82 -6.23 14.65
CA VAL A 30 -5.77 -7.14 13.50
C VAL A 30 -4.59 -6.80 12.59
N GLY A 31 -4.33 -5.51 12.35
CA GLY A 31 -3.16 -5.08 11.59
C GLY A 31 -1.85 -5.55 12.23
N THR A 32 -1.69 -5.35 13.53
CA THR A 32 -0.52 -5.86 14.27
C THR A 32 -0.39 -7.37 14.15
N LEU A 33 -1.50 -8.12 14.23
CA LEU A 33 -1.51 -9.57 14.03
C LEU A 33 -1.04 -9.96 12.62
N VAL A 34 -1.58 -9.30 11.61
CA VAL A 34 -1.22 -9.50 10.19
C VAL A 34 0.27 -9.21 9.96
N GLY A 35 0.78 -8.11 10.52
CA GLY A 35 2.19 -7.74 10.39
C GLY A 35 3.13 -8.69 11.11
N VAL A 36 2.75 -9.19 12.28
CA VAL A 36 3.53 -10.18 13.04
C VAL A 36 3.59 -11.53 12.32
N LEU A 37 2.58 -11.89 11.53
CA LEU A 37 2.55 -13.15 10.78
C LEU A 37 3.34 -13.03 9.47
N PRO A 38 4.52 -13.69 9.35
CA PRO A 38 5.34 -13.57 8.15
C PRO A 38 4.61 -14.02 6.89
N GLY A 39 4.75 -13.23 5.82
CA GLY A 39 4.22 -13.57 4.52
C GLY A 39 2.83 -13.03 4.21
N ILE A 40 1.99 -12.66 5.19
CA ILE A 40 0.65 -12.16 4.91
C ILE A 40 0.70 -10.70 4.44
N GLY A 41 1.36 -9.83 5.19
CA GLY A 41 1.52 -8.41 4.87
C GLY A 41 0.21 -7.59 4.88
N PRO A 42 0.31 -6.25 4.87
CA PRO A 42 -0.84 -5.36 4.99
C PRO A 42 -1.81 -5.43 3.82
N LEU A 43 -1.31 -5.67 2.60
CA LEU A 43 -2.13 -5.76 1.40
C LEU A 43 -3.07 -6.96 1.46
N ALA A 44 -2.54 -8.12 1.81
CA ALA A 44 -3.36 -9.32 2.01
C ALA A 44 -4.31 -9.14 3.20
N GLY A 45 -3.83 -8.58 4.32
CA GLY A 45 -4.65 -8.34 5.51
C GLY A 45 -5.86 -7.46 5.24
N ILE A 46 -5.68 -6.33 4.53
CA ILE A 46 -6.79 -5.45 4.14
C ILE A 46 -7.74 -6.18 3.18
N SER A 47 -7.19 -6.84 2.14
CA SER A 47 -8.01 -7.54 1.16
C SER A 47 -8.86 -8.64 1.79
N LEU A 48 -8.29 -9.42 2.71
CA LEU A 48 -8.99 -10.49 3.43
C LEU A 48 -10.10 -9.98 4.33
N LEU A 49 -9.93 -8.80 4.93
CA LEU A 49 -10.87 -8.24 5.88
C LEU A 49 -11.81 -7.20 5.28
N LEU A 50 -11.58 -6.79 4.03
CA LEU A 50 -12.47 -5.90 3.31
C LEU A 50 -13.92 -6.43 3.30
N PRO A 51 -14.19 -7.71 3.02
CA PRO A 51 -15.55 -8.24 3.08
C PRO A 51 -16.21 -8.11 4.47
N ALA A 52 -15.45 -8.22 5.55
CA ALA A 52 -15.98 -8.08 6.91
C ALA A 52 -16.44 -6.64 7.22
N THR A 53 -16.11 -5.67 6.38
CA THR A 53 -16.55 -4.28 6.56
C THR A 53 -17.92 -3.97 5.98
N PHE A 54 -18.54 -4.86 5.18
CA PHE A 54 -19.76 -4.56 4.42
C PHE A 54 -20.99 -4.20 5.26
N GLY A 55 -21.09 -4.71 6.49
CA GLY A 55 -22.16 -4.33 7.41
C GLY A 55 -21.93 -3.03 8.18
N LEU A 56 -20.81 -2.34 7.93
CA LEU A 56 -20.40 -1.14 8.63
C LEU A 56 -20.70 0.12 7.82
N ASP A 57 -20.92 1.25 8.52
CA ASP A 57 -20.89 2.52 7.82
C ASP A 57 -19.48 2.83 7.31
N ALA A 58 -19.40 3.71 6.30
CA ALA A 58 -18.16 4.05 5.60
C ALA A 58 -17.03 4.48 6.55
N THR A 59 -17.33 5.30 7.56
CA THR A 59 -16.32 5.82 8.49
C THR A 59 -15.69 4.70 9.31
N LYS A 60 -16.50 3.81 9.88
CA LYS A 60 -16.01 2.66 10.67
C LYS A 60 -15.18 1.72 9.80
N ALA A 61 -15.70 1.39 8.60
CA ALA A 61 -15.03 0.50 7.66
C ALA A 61 -13.63 1.03 7.26
N ILE A 62 -13.56 2.30 6.82
CA ILE A 62 -12.33 2.90 6.34
C ILE A 62 -11.32 3.10 7.47
N VAL A 63 -11.77 3.52 8.65
CA VAL A 63 -10.92 3.64 9.85
C VAL A 63 -10.36 2.28 10.28
N MET A 64 -11.16 1.22 10.25
CA MET A 64 -10.70 -0.13 10.56
C MET A 64 -9.65 -0.61 9.56
N LEU A 65 -9.90 -0.47 8.27
CA LEU A 65 -8.94 -0.88 7.22
C LEU A 65 -7.64 -0.07 7.27
N ALA A 66 -7.72 1.22 7.56
CA ALA A 66 -6.53 2.03 7.79
C ALA A 66 -5.74 1.55 9.02
N GLY A 67 -6.44 1.21 10.11
CA GLY A 67 -5.85 0.60 11.30
C GLY A 67 -5.09 -0.69 10.98
N ILE A 68 -5.62 -1.52 10.06
CA ILE A 68 -4.93 -2.72 9.57
C ILE A 68 -3.65 -2.33 8.82
N TYR A 69 -3.70 -1.30 7.98
CA TYR A 69 -2.54 -0.87 7.21
C TYR A 69 -1.37 -0.47 8.10
N TYR A 70 -1.55 0.56 8.93
CA TYR A 70 -0.45 1.00 9.78
C TYR A 70 -0.15 0.03 10.93
N GLY A 71 -1.12 -0.77 11.38
CA GLY A 71 -0.89 -1.85 12.34
C GLY A 71 0.05 -2.92 11.81
N ALA A 72 -0.08 -3.29 10.54
CA ALA A 72 0.80 -4.27 9.92
C ALA A 72 2.24 -3.76 9.77
N MET A 73 2.43 -2.45 9.54
CA MET A 73 3.77 -1.85 9.51
C MET A 73 4.48 -1.99 10.87
N TYR A 74 3.78 -1.73 11.97
CA TYR A 74 4.33 -1.92 13.31
C TYR A 74 4.59 -3.40 13.65
N GLY A 75 3.62 -4.27 13.34
CA GLY A 75 3.74 -5.71 13.62
C GLY A 75 4.89 -6.38 12.89
N GLY A 76 5.13 -5.96 11.63
CA GLY A 76 6.21 -6.48 10.79
C GLY A 76 7.60 -6.29 11.37
N SER A 77 7.84 -5.17 12.05
CA SER A 77 9.09 -4.87 12.75
C SER A 77 9.37 -5.83 13.88
N THR A 78 8.33 -6.26 14.60
CA THR A 78 8.47 -7.22 15.71
C THR A 78 9.07 -8.54 15.22
N THR A 79 8.54 -9.12 14.15
CA THR A 79 9.04 -10.37 13.59
C THR A 79 10.43 -10.21 12.98
N SER A 80 10.68 -9.10 12.32
CA SER A 80 11.99 -8.74 11.76
C SER A 80 13.08 -8.71 12.82
N ILE A 81 12.81 -8.10 13.95
CA ILE A 81 13.75 -7.97 15.08
C ILE A 81 13.95 -9.31 15.80
N LEU A 82 12.87 -10.07 16.05
CA LEU A 82 12.93 -11.24 16.92
C LEU A 82 13.29 -12.54 16.20
N MET A 83 13.10 -12.63 14.89
CA MET A 83 13.23 -13.87 14.12
C MET A 83 14.10 -13.73 12.87
N ARG A 84 14.50 -12.50 12.48
CA ARG A 84 15.16 -12.20 11.20
C ARG A 84 14.31 -12.59 9.97
N ILE A 85 13.01 -12.59 10.13
CA ILE A 85 12.06 -12.81 9.04
C ILE A 85 11.24 -11.54 8.93
N PRO A 86 11.23 -10.87 7.77
CA PRO A 86 10.40 -9.68 7.61
C PRO A 86 8.92 -10.06 7.71
N GLY A 87 8.17 -9.41 8.60
CA GLY A 87 6.73 -9.59 8.71
C GLY A 87 6.03 -9.01 7.47
N GLU A 88 6.59 -7.92 6.94
CA GLU A 88 6.18 -7.31 5.68
C GLU A 88 7.43 -6.76 4.93
N ALA A 89 7.27 -6.43 3.64
CA ALA A 89 8.42 -6.13 2.78
C ALA A 89 9.21 -4.86 3.19
N ALA A 90 8.58 -3.86 3.81
CA ALA A 90 9.28 -2.66 4.25
C ALA A 90 10.17 -2.91 5.47
N SER A 91 9.85 -3.91 6.28
CA SER A 91 10.61 -4.27 7.48
C SER A 91 11.88 -5.12 7.20
N VAL A 92 12.18 -5.40 5.92
CA VAL A 92 13.41 -6.11 5.51
C VAL A 92 14.67 -5.39 6.02
N MET A 93 14.71 -4.07 5.96
CA MET A 93 15.88 -3.32 6.45
C MET A 93 16.04 -3.44 7.97
N THR A 94 14.91 -3.47 8.70
CA THR A 94 14.89 -3.68 10.15
C THR A 94 15.41 -5.07 10.56
N CYS A 95 15.28 -6.09 9.69
CA CYS A 95 15.88 -7.41 9.93
C CYS A 95 17.39 -7.35 10.07
N ILE A 96 18.06 -6.42 9.40
CA ILE A 96 19.54 -6.38 9.32
C ILE A 96 20.10 -6.01 10.70
N ASP A 97 19.79 -4.81 11.16
CA ASP A 97 20.34 -4.29 12.42
C ASP A 97 19.48 -4.64 13.63
N GLY A 98 18.16 -4.68 13.49
CA GLY A 98 17.25 -5.03 14.58
C GLY A 98 17.49 -6.45 15.12
N TYR A 99 17.64 -7.44 14.23
CA TYR A 99 17.98 -8.79 14.65
C TYR A 99 19.40 -8.89 15.21
N ALA A 100 20.37 -8.14 14.66
CA ALA A 100 21.72 -8.09 15.21
C ALA A 100 21.73 -7.51 16.63
N MET A 101 20.92 -6.48 16.92
CA MET A 101 20.69 -5.98 18.27
C MET A 101 20.07 -7.06 19.17
N ALA A 102 19.02 -7.75 18.68
CA ALA A 102 18.36 -8.83 19.43
C ALA A 102 19.32 -9.96 19.81
N ARG A 103 20.22 -10.37 18.89
CA ARG A 103 21.27 -11.36 19.13
C ARG A 103 22.29 -10.92 20.20
N LYS A 104 22.49 -9.62 20.36
CA LYS A 104 23.34 -9.03 21.40
C LYS A 104 22.63 -8.84 22.75
N GLY A 105 21.40 -9.40 22.92
CA GLY A 105 20.61 -9.22 24.13
C GLY A 105 19.89 -7.86 24.21
N ARG A 106 19.80 -7.10 23.10
CA ARG A 106 19.18 -5.78 23.01
C ARG A 106 17.85 -5.81 22.23
N ALA A 107 17.15 -6.95 22.24
CA ALA A 107 15.88 -7.12 21.56
C ALA A 107 14.83 -6.10 22.03
N GLY A 108 14.72 -5.88 23.33
CA GLY A 108 13.79 -4.90 23.90
C GLY A 108 14.07 -3.47 23.44
N ALA A 109 15.34 -3.04 23.45
CA ALA A 109 15.73 -1.72 22.97
C ALA A 109 15.41 -1.53 21.48
N ALA A 110 15.68 -2.54 20.64
CA ALA A 110 15.36 -2.49 19.21
C ALA A 110 13.84 -2.34 18.96
N LEU A 111 13.01 -3.12 19.70
CA LEU A 111 11.55 -3.01 19.65
C LEU A 111 11.04 -1.64 20.10
N ALA A 112 11.61 -1.10 21.18
CA ALA A 112 11.21 0.22 21.68
C ALA A 112 11.61 1.33 20.71
N ILE A 113 12.81 1.28 20.13
CA ILE A 113 13.23 2.21 19.09
C ILE A 113 12.30 2.13 17.90
N ALA A 114 12.01 0.94 17.38
CA ALA A 114 11.07 0.76 16.27
C ALA A 114 9.70 1.35 16.60
N ALA A 115 9.07 0.96 17.72
CA ALA A 115 7.72 1.38 18.07
C ALA A 115 7.60 2.87 18.38
N VAL A 116 8.49 3.44 19.21
CA VAL A 116 8.42 4.86 19.60
C VAL A 116 8.69 5.78 18.41
N TRP A 117 9.65 5.42 17.57
CA TRP A 117 9.98 6.28 16.44
C TRP A 117 9.01 6.12 15.27
N SER A 118 8.39 4.96 15.08
CA SER A 118 7.23 4.80 14.21
C SER A 118 6.07 5.67 14.67
N TYR A 119 5.81 5.72 15.98
CA TYR A 119 4.79 6.61 16.56
C TYR A 119 5.07 8.10 16.28
N VAL A 120 6.31 8.55 16.53
CA VAL A 120 6.70 9.94 16.28
C VAL A 120 6.61 10.28 14.79
N ALA A 121 7.19 9.45 13.94
CA ALA A 121 7.19 9.65 12.49
C ALA A 121 5.76 9.63 11.92
N GLY A 122 4.95 8.66 12.32
CA GLY A 122 3.55 8.56 11.93
C GLY A 122 2.75 9.79 12.34
N THR A 123 2.90 10.23 13.61
CA THR A 123 2.20 11.42 14.13
C THR A 123 2.61 12.71 13.39
N VAL A 124 3.91 12.94 13.19
CA VAL A 124 4.41 14.11 12.43
C VAL A 124 3.91 14.08 10.99
N SER A 125 3.86 12.89 10.38
CA SER A 125 3.38 12.74 9.00
C SER A 125 1.88 12.93 8.85
N VAL A 126 1.09 12.59 9.88
CA VAL A 126 -0.34 12.93 9.90
C VAL A 126 -0.55 14.44 9.99
N VAL A 127 0.29 15.17 10.76
CA VAL A 127 0.28 16.64 10.74
C VAL A 127 0.56 17.16 9.33
N ALA A 128 1.58 16.62 8.65
CA ALA A 128 1.89 17.01 7.28
C ALA A 128 0.74 16.68 6.30
N LEU A 129 0.11 15.51 6.42
CA LEU A 129 -1.08 15.14 5.65
C LEU A 129 -2.23 16.14 5.87
N MET A 130 -2.53 16.49 7.13
CA MET A 130 -3.58 17.41 7.51
C MET A 130 -3.43 18.78 6.84
N PHE A 131 -2.20 19.28 6.71
CA PHE A 131 -1.95 20.58 6.10
C PHE A 131 -1.78 20.52 4.57
N LEU A 132 -1.36 19.40 4.02
CA LEU A 132 -1.08 19.27 2.59
C LEU A 132 -2.30 18.82 1.78
N ALA A 133 -3.15 17.94 2.32
CA ALA A 133 -4.28 17.39 1.57
C ALA A 133 -5.33 18.46 1.18
N PRO A 134 -5.76 19.41 2.04
CA PRO A 134 -6.75 20.41 1.65
C PRO A 134 -6.31 21.34 0.52
N PRO A 135 -5.11 21.95 0.50
CA PRO A 135 -4.68 22.78 -0.62
C PRO A 135 -4.48 21.98 -1.92
N LEU A 136 -4.04 20.72 -1.82
CA LEU A 136 -3.94 19.85 -2.98
C LEU A 136 -5.32 19.51 -3.55
N ALA A 137 -6.31 19.24 -2.71
CA ALA A 137 -7.69 19.03 -3.12
C ALA A 137 -8.29 20.30 -3.76
N ALA A 138 -8.03 21.48 -3.17
CA ALA A 138 -8.46 22.75 -3.74
C ALA A 138 -7.84 23.02 -5.12
N PHE A 139 -6.58 22.65 -5.32
CA PHE A 139 -5.94 22.71 -6.64
C PHE A 139 -6.59 21.74 -7.63
N ALA A 140 -6.90 20.53 -7.18
CA ALA A 140 -7.51 19.48 -8.00
C ALA A 140 -8.96 19.82 -8.43
N LEU A 141 -9.64 20.74 -7.78
CA LEU A 141 -10.94 21.26 -8.24
C LEU A 141 -10.86 22.01 -9.59
N ARG A 142 -9.66 22.35 -10.05
CA ARG A 142 -9.45 22.93 -11.39
C ARG A 142 -9.41 21.88 -12.50
N PHE A 143 -9.41 20.59 -12.13
CA PHE A 143 -9.34 19.49 -13.08
C PHE A 143 -10.71 19.23 -13.69
N GLY A 144 -10.77 19.19 -15.00
CA GLY A 144 -11.91 18.66 -15.76
C GLY A 144 -11.63 17.22 -16.21
N PRO A 145 -12.54 16.63 -17.02
CA PRO A 145 -12.38 15.27 -17.52
C PRO A 145 -11.04 14.99 -18.22
N PRO A 146 -10.45 15.89 -19.05
CA PRO A 146 -9.15 15.64 -19.67
C PRO A 146 -8.00 15.54 -18.66
N GLU A 147 -8.03 16.38 -17.61
CA GLU A 147 -7.03 16.34 -16.55
C GLU A 147 -7.14 15.08 -15.71
N TYR A 148 -8.37 14.65 -15.40
CA TYR A 148 -8.61 13.38 -14.68
C TYR A 148 -8.16 12.19 -15.50
N PHE A 149 -8.46 12.13 -16.78
CA PHE A 149 -7.97 11.08 -17.68
C PHE A 149 -6.43 11.00 -17.63
N ALA A 150 -5.76 12.14 -17.81
CA ALA A 150 -4.31 12.21 -17.81
C ALA A 150 -3.70 11.82 -16.45
N LEU A 151 -4.33 12.25 -15.34
CA LEU A 151 -3.89 11.94 -13.98
C LEU A 151 -4.03 10.45 -13.66
N LEU A 152 -5.16 9.83 -13.98
CA LEU A 152 -5.42 8.41 -13.73
C LEU A 152 -4.49 7.53 -14.57
N LEU A 153 -4.27 7.91 -15.84
CA LEU A 153 -3.33 7.22 -16.71
C LEU A 153 -1.90 7.35 -16.19
N LEU A 154 -1.48 8.56 -15.78
CA LEU A 154 -0.18 8.77 -15.15
C LEU A 154 -0.01 7.93 -13.89
N GLY A 155 -1.02 7.89 -13.00
CA GLY A 155 -1.01 7.08 -11.79
C GLY A 155 -0.81 5.59 -12.08
N LEU A 156 -1.51 5.05 -13.06
CA LEU A 156 -1.35 3.66 -13.50
C LEU A 156 0.07 3.39 -14.05
N LEU A 157 0.60 4.31 -14.86
CA LEU A 157 1.95 4.20 -15.44
C LEU A 157 3.06 4.36 -14.41
N VAL A 158 2.89 5.25 -13.42
CA VAL A 158 3.86 5.38 -12.32
C VAL A 158 3.91 4.09 -11.51
N LEU A 159 2.78 3.48 -11.18
CA LEU A 159 2.76 2.18 -10.50
C LEU A 159 3.48 1.12 -11.34
N ALA A 160 3.19 1.05 -12.65
CA ALA A 160 3.86 0.11 -13.54
C ALA A 160 5.38 0.34 -13.64
N TYR A 161 5.82 1.59 -13.67
CA TYR A 161 7.24 1.96 -13.69
C TYR A 161 7.96 1.60 -12.39
N MET A 162 7.31 1.80 -11.26
CA MET A 162 7.89 1.55 -9.93
C MET A 162 7.75 0.09 -9.46
N SER A 163 7.07 -0.76 -10.23
CA SER A 163 7.07 -2.20 -10.02
C SER A 163 8.51 -2.74 -10.11
N GLY A 164 8.93 -3.53 -9.14
CA GLY A 164 10.33 -3.98 -8.99
C GLY A 164 10.87 -4.89 -10.09
N GLY A 165 10.05 -5.22 -11.09
CA GLY A 165 10.37 -6.10 -12.21
C GLY A 165 10.47 -5.38 -13.57
N SER A 166 9.99 -6.06 -14.61
CA SER A 166 9.92 -5.51 -15.97
C SER A 166 8.69 -4.61 -16.13
N MET A 167 8.89 -3.36 -16.55
CA MET A 167 7.79 -2.44 -16.87
C MET A 167 6.82 -3.04 -17.91
N LEU A 168 7.31 -3.83 -18.85
CA LEU A 168 6.46 -4.49 -19.84
C LEU A 168 5.51 -5.49 -19.19
N LYS A 169 6.01 -6.27 -18.21
CA LYS A 169 5.18 -7.18 -17.42
C LYS A 169 4.12 -6.40 -16.63
N ALA A 170 4.50 -5.30 -15.99
CA ALA A 170 3.57 -4.46 -15.22
C ALA A 170 2.51 -3.80 -16.11
N LEU A 171 2.88 -3.31 -17.31
CA LEU A 171 1.94 -2.78 -18.29
C LEU A 171 0.98 -3.86 -18.81
N ALA A 172 1.46 -5.09 -19.03
CA ALA A 172 0.58 -6.20 -19.42
C ALA A 172 -0.43 -6.53 -18.31
N MET A 173 -0.01 -6.48 -17.04
CA MET A 173 -0.92 -6.68 -15.90
C MET A 173 -1.91 -5.53 -15.75
N ALA A 174 -1.47 -4.28 -15.95
CA ALA A 174 -2.36 -3.12 -15.97
C ALA A 174 -3.41 -3.21 -17.10
N ALA A 175 -2.98 -3.61 -18.30
CA ALA A 175 -3.89 -3.83 -19.43
C ALA A 175 -4.90 -4.95 -19.14
N LEU A 176 -4.46 -6.05 -18.54
CA LEU A 176 -5.36 -7.12 -18.10
C LEU A 176 -6.38 -6.60 -17.08
N GLY A 177 -5.93 -5.79 -16.11
CA GLY A 177 -6.83 -5.17 -15.13
C GLY A 177 -7.85 -4.23 -15.79
N LEU A 178 -7.42 -3.38 -16.72
CA LEU A 178 -8.31 -2.50 -17.47
C LEU A 178 -9.36 -3.31 -18.25
N LEU A 179 -8.97 -4.40 -18.92
CA LEU A 179 -9.89 -5.28 -19.65
C LEU A 179 -10.91 -5.93 -18.71
N LEU A 180 -10.48 -6.41 -17.55
CA LEU A 180 -11.37 -6.99 -16.53
C LEU A 180 -12.35 -5.95 -15.99
N GLY A 181 -11.90 -4.71 -15.76
CA GLY A 181 -12.74 -3.61 -15.29
C GLY A 181 -13.73 -3.05 -16.34
N MET A 182 -13.61 -3.47 -17.60
CA MET A 182 -14.58 -3.14 -18.65
C MET A 182 -15.75 -4.14 -18.75
N ILE A 183 -15.71 -5.24 -18.01
CA ILE A 183 -16.79 -6.21 -17.95
C ILE A 183 -17.96 -5.63 -17.17
N GLY A 184 -19.20 -5.81 -17.66
CA GLY A 184 -20.43 -5.34 -17.03
C GLY A 184 -21.18 -4.30 -17.85
N ILE A 185 -22.04 -3.53 -17.20
CA ILE A 185 -22.85 -2.47 -17.86
C ILE A 185 -21.96 -1.27 -18.19
N ASP A 186 -22.03 -0.84 -19.45
CA ASP A 186 -21.48 0.45 -19.87
C ASP A 186 -22.30 1.60 -19.26
N GLN A 187 -21.66 2.39 -18.40
CA GLN A 187 -22.35 3.45 -17.66
C GLN A 187 -22.88 4.59 -18.54
N MET A 188 -22.41 4.75 -19.78
CA MET A 188 -22.89 5.79 -20.71
C MET A 188 -24.00 5.30 -21.64
N THR A 189 -23.93 4.04 -22.04
CA THR A 189 -24.89 3.49 -23.05
C THR A 189 -25.89 2.51 -22.46
N GLY A 190 -25.65 1.97 -21.26
CA GLY A 190 -26.47 0.96 -20.61
C GLY A 190 -26.38 -0.46 -21.22
N TYR A 191 -25.48 -0.67 -22.20
CA TYR A 191 -25.28 -2.00 -22.80
C TYR A 191 -24.39 -2.89 -21.95
N PHE A 192 -24.76 -4.19 -21.88
CA PHE A 192 -23.92 -5.20 -21.26
C PHE A 192 -22.69 -5.54 -22.12
N ARG A 193 -21.52 -5.54 -21.53
CA ARG A 193 -20.25 -5.90 -22.17
C ARG A 193 -19.64 -7.12 -21.51
N PHE A 194 -19.26 -8.11 -22.31
CA PHE A 194 -18.54 -9.32 -21.88
C PHE A 194 -19.21 -10.11 -20.74
N SER A 195 -20.52 -9.94 -20.52
CA SER A 195 -21.27 -10.68 -19.48
C SER A 195 -21.67 -12.10 -19.91
N TYR A 196 -21.66 -12.39 -21.22
CA TYR A 196 -21.98 -13.71 -21.80
C TYR A 196 -23.29 -14.34 -21.28
N GLY A 197 -24.24 -13.53 -20.85
CA GLY A 197 -25.51 -13.98 -20.29
C GLY A 197 -25.49 -14.36 -18.81
N VAL A 198 -24.36 -14.16 -18.13
CA VAL A 198 -24.26 -14.33 -16.67
C VAL A 198 -24.76 -13.04 -16.01
N VAL A 199 -25.86 -13.15 -15.25
CA VAL A 199 -26.55 -11.98 -14.65
C VAL A 199 -25.64 -11.27 -13.66
N GLU A 200 -24.90 -12.02 -12.85
CA GLU A 200 -23.98 -11.50 -11.82
C GLU A 200 -22.81 -10.71 -12.42
N LEU A 201 -22.43 -10.98 -13.68
CA LEU A 201 -21.43 -10.19 -14.40
C LEU A 201 -22.02 -8.89 -15.00
N GLY A 202 -23.33 -8.67 -14.87
CA GLY A 202 -23.96 -7.41 -15.25
C GLY A 202 -23.40 -6.21 -14.48
N ASP A 203 -23.18 -6.35 -13.19
CA ASP A 203 -22.60 -5.33 -12.33
C ASP A 203 -21.06 -5.24 -12.46
N GLY A 204 -20.47 -6.07 -13.33
CA GLY A 204 -19.04 -6.14 -13.56
C GLY A 204 -18.31 -7.11 -12.63
N ILE A 205 -17.00 -7.18 -12.81
CA ILE A 205 -16.12 -7.94 -11.89
C ILE A 205 -15.85 -7.09 -10.65
N GLY A 206 -16.33 -7.55 -9.51
CA GLY A 206 -16.12 -6.88 -8.22
C GLY A 206 -14.63 -6.78 -7.86
N VAL A 207 -14.23 -5.62 -7.36
CA VAL A 207 -12.84 -5.41 -6.90
C VAL A 207 -12.49 -6.32 -5.72
N VAL A 208 -13.47 -6.62 -4.86
CA VAL A 208 -13.27 -7.45 -3.65
C VAL A 208 -12.83 -8.87 -4.00
N PRO A 209 -13.55 -9.65 -4.82
CA PRO A 209 -13.11 -10.99 -5.19
C PRO A 209 -11.76 -11.00 -5.93
N VAL A 210 -11.46 -9.97 -6.74
CA VAL A 210 -10.16 -9.83 -7.42
C VAL A 210 -9.05 -9.59 -6.40
N ALA A 211 -9.21 -8.66 -5.47
CA ALA A 211 -8.20 -8.31 -4.48
C ALA A 211 -7.97 -9.46 -3.47
N VAL A 212 -9.05 -10.06 -2.95
CA VAL A 212 -8.95 -11.22 -2.05
C VAL A 212 -8.28 -12.41 -2.74
N GLY A 213 -8.62 -12.65 -4.01
CA GLY A 213 -7.99 -13.70 -4.81
C GLY A 213 -6.50 -13.45 -5.01
N LEU A 214 -6.14 -12.31 -5.64
CA LEU A 214 -4.75 -12.00 -6.02
C LEU A 214 -3.81 -11.81 -4.83
N PHE A 215 -4.29 -11.27 -3.71
CA PHE A 215 -3.43 -10.95 -2.56
C PHE A 215 -3.65 -11.88 -1.36
N GLY A 216 -4.89 -12.29 -1.09
CA GLY A 216 -5.21 -13.18 0.02
C GLY A 216 -4.93 -14.65 -0.32
N LEU A 217 -5.70 -15.20 -1.27
CA LEU A 217 -5.60 -16.61 -1.63
C LEU A 217 -4.25 -16.97 -2.29
N ALA A 218 -3.74 -16.12 -3.17
CA ALA A 218 -2.44 -16.34 -3.80
C ALA A 218 -1.30 -16.37 -2.78
N GLU A 219 -1.36 -15.52 -1.72
CA GLU A 219 -0.37 -15.55 -0.63
C GLU A 219 -0.42 -16.85 0.17
N ILE A 220 -1.62 -17.31 0.52
CA ILE A 220 -1.81 -18.62 1.18
C ILE A 220 -1.20 -19.74 0.34
N LEU A 221 -1.48 -19.78 -0.96
CA LEU A 221 -0.94 -20.78 -1.87
C LEU A 221 0.58 -20.71 -1.99
N ALA A 222 1.15 -19.51 -1.97
CA ALA A 222 2.59 -19.32 -2.07
C ALA A 222 3.34 -19.70 -0.78
N THR A 223 2.72 -19.55 0.37
CA THR A 223 3.35 -19.76 1.68
C THR A 223 3.04 -21.11 2.29
N ALA A 224 2.05 -21.85 1.78
CA ALA A 224 1.59 -23.14 2.32
C ALA A 224 2.66 -24.23 2.42
N GLY A 225 3.76 -24.14 1.64
CA GLY A 225 4.87 -25.10 1.64
C GLY A 225 6.13 -24.63 2.40
N LEU A 226 6.09 -23.47 3.05
CA LEU A 226 7.25 -22.96 3.76
C LEU A 226 7.51 -23.71 5.07
N PRO A 227 8.80 -23.94 5.42
CA PRO A 227 9.16 -24.61 6.68
C PRO A 227 8.75 -23.78 7.91
N THR A 228 8.59 -24.46 9.04
CA THR A 228 8.27 -23.83 10.33
C THR A 228 9.29 -22.73 10.66
N PRO A 229 8.84 -21.56 11.14
CA PRO A 229 9.72 -20.46 11.49
C PRO A 229 10.78 -20.84 12.53
N PRO A 230 11.97 -20.20 12.49
CA PRO A 230 13.01 -20.40 13.49
C PRO A 230 12.57 -19.97 14.90
N ALA A 231 13.35 -20.38 15.92
CA ALA A 231 13.05 -20.06 17.30
C ALA A 231 12.98 -18.55 17.55
N VAL A 232 11.93 -18.11 18.23
CA VAL A 232 11.67 -16.71 18.55
C VAL A 232 12.53 -16.25 19.73
N ILE A 233 13.26 -15.15 19.57
CA ILE A 233 13.95 -14.48 20.69
C ILE A 233 12.89 -13.81 21.57
N LYS A 234 12.80 -14.16 22.84
CA LYS A 234 11.84 -13.57 23.76
C LYS A 234 12.40 -12.32 24.43
N PRO A 235 11.83 -11.13 24.17
CA PRO A 235 12.25 -9.92 24.86
C PRO A 235 11.78 -9.96 26.32
N LYS A 236 12.62 -9.49 27.25
CA LYS A 236 12.18 -9.24 28.62
C LYS A 236 11.65 -7.82 28.72
N LEU A 237 10.50 -7.63 29.38
CA LEU A 237 9.86 -6.32 29.54
C LEU A 237 10.81 -5.27 30.16
N ARG A 238 11.70 -5.69 31.06
CA ARG A 238 12.71 -4.80 31.67
C ARG A 238 13.77 -4.31 30.68
N GLU A 239 13.95 -4.98 29.53
CA GLU A 239 14.93 -4.64 28.51
C GLU A 239 14.35 -3.73 27.42
N LEU A 240 13.05 -3.34 27.52
CA LEU A 240 12.37 -2.47 26.57
C LEU A 240 12.85 -1.01 26.59
N LEU A 241 13.61 -0.60 27.60
CA LEU A 241 14.11 0.78 27.68
C LEU A 241 15.47 0.91 26.98
N PRO A 242 15.56 1.69 25.88
CA PRO A 242 16.83 2.06 25.28
C PRO A 242 17.68 2.90 26.23
N SER A 243 19.00 2.79 26.13
CA SER A 243 19.95 3.65 26.85
C SER A 243 19.83 5.10 26.35
N ARG A 244 20.34 6.06 27.16
CA ARG A 244 20.42 7.47 26.77
C ARG A 244 21.22 7.67 25.47
N GLN A 245 22.24 6.85 25.26
CA GLN A 245 23.06 6.89 24.06
C GLN A 245 22.24 6.46 22.83
N GLU A 246 21.48 5.36 22.91
CA GLU A 246 20.64 4.87 21.81
C GLU A 246 19.52 5.86 21.45
N TRP A 247 18.91 6.52 22.43
CA TRP A 247 17.98 7.61 22.19
C TRP A 247 18.62 8.77 21.43
N ARG A 248 19.85 9.13 21.77
CA ARG A 248 20.59 10.22 21.11
C ARG A 248 21.01 9.83 19.68
N GLU A 249 21.47 8.60 19.50
CA GLU A 249 21.87 8.06 18.19
C GLU A 249 20.70 7.93 17.22
N SER A 250 19.49 7.67 17.72
CA SER A 250 18.29 7.54 16.91
C SER A 250 17.62 8.89 16.54
N ALA A 251 17.91 9.98 17.24
CA ALA A 251 17.18 11.25 17.10
C ALA A 251 17.26 11.88 15.69
N TRP A 252 18.44 11.96 15.08
CA TRP A 252 18.57 12.50 13.73
C TRP A 252 18.08 11.54 12.63
N PRO A 253 18.33 10.23 12.71
CA PRO A 253 17.73 9.24 11.81
C PRO A 253 16.23 9.36 11.68
N ILE A 254 15.50 9.64 12.77
CA ILE A 254 14.05 9.80 12.72
C ILE A 254 13.64 11.00 11.87
N GLY A 255 14.25 12.14 12.10
CA GLY A 255 13.92 13.36 11.37
C GLY A 255 14.10 13.16 9.85
N ARG A 256 15.25 12.60 9.46
CA ARG A 256 15.54 12.28 8.06
C ARG A 256 14.59 11.21 7.52
N GLY A 257 14.39 10.12 8.27
CA GLY A 257 13.48 9.04 7.87
C GLY A 257 12.05 9.53 7.70
N THR A 258 11.54 10.36 8.63
CA THR A 258 10.20 10.96 8.55
C THR A 258 10.01 11.79 7.28
N VAL A 259 10.96 12.70 6.99
CA VAL A 259 10.86 13.56 5.80
C VAL A 259 10.97 12.74 4.51
N LEU A 260 11.97 11.85 4.42
CA LEU A 260 12.15 10.98 3.25
C LEU A 260 10.94 10.08 3.03
N GLY A 261 10.45 9.45 4.11
CA GLY A 261 9.29 8.56 4.04
C GLY A 261 8.04 9.30 3.56
N PHE A 262 7.73 10.45 4.13
CA PHE A 262 6.56 11.23 3.74
C PHE A 262 6.61 11.64 2.27
N LEU A 263 7.74 12.18 1.80
CA LEU A 263 7.89 12.60 0.42
C LEU A 263 7.81 11.43 -0.57
N ILE A 264 8.46 10.29 -0.25
CA ILE A 264 8.37 9.08 -1.07
C ILE A 264 6.94 8.52 -1.02
N GLY A 265 6.25 8.63 0.14
CA GLY A 265 4.87 8.19 0.31
C GLY A 265 3.88 8.88 -0.63
N ILE A 266 4.06 10.17 -0.89
CA ILE A 266 3.25 10.94 -1.84
C ILE A 266 3.48 10.45 -3.28
N ILE A 267 4.70 9.98 -3.60
CA ILE A 267 5.06 9.48 -4.91
C ILE A 267 4.54 8.04 -5.05
N HIS A 268 4.04 7.69 -6.23
CA HIS A 268 3.46 6.38 -6.50
C HIS A 268 4.46 5.22 -6.40
N GLY A 269 3.95 4.04 -6.03
CA GLY A 269 4.68 2.78 -6.01
C GLY A 269 4.62 2.05 -4.67
N SER A 270 5.57 1.16 -4.44
CA SER A 270 5.75 0.49 -3.13
C SER A 270 6.49 1.43 -2.16
N ALA A 271 5.92 2.60 -1.92
CA ALA A 271 6.55 3.74 -1.26
C ALA A 271 7.14 3.40 0.12
N HIS A 272 6.42 2.62 0.93
CA HIS A 272 6.86 2.16 2.25
C HIS A 272 8.12 1.27 2.18
N ILE A 273 8.23 0.41 1.15
CA ILE A 273 9.42 -0.42 0.93
C ILE A 273 10.59 0.46 0.52
N ILE A 274 10.39 1.26 -0.54
CA ILE A 274 11.43 2.12 -1.10
C ILE A 274 11.95 3.10 -0.04
N SER A 275 11.06 3.72 0.74
CA SER A 275 11.44 4.66 1.79
C SER A 275 12.32 4.03 2.88
N SER A 276 12.01 2.81 3.28
CA SER A 276 12.80 2.05 4.24
C SER A 276 14.22 1.77 3.72
N PHE A 277 14.34 1.31 2.46
CA PHE A 277 15.64 1.06 1.82
C PHE A 277 16.45 2.33 1.62
N VAL A 278 15.82 3.40 1.11
CA VAL A 278 16.48 4.69 0.89
C VAL A 278 16.94 5.28 2.22
N SER A 279 16.10 5.24 3.25
CA SER A 279 16.45 5.71 4.59
C SER A 279 17.66 4.96 5.16
N TYR A 280 17.69 3.62 5.05
CA TYR A 280 18.83 2.82 5.48
C TYR A 280 20.12 3.21 4.76
N ALA A 281 20.06 3.37 3.44
CA ALA A 281 21.21 3.77 2.64
C ALA A 281 21.73 5.18 3.01
N VAL A 282 20.80 6.12 3.22
CA VAL A 282 21.14 7.49 3.65
C VAL A 282 21.77 7.46 5.03
N GLU A 283 21.17 6.77 6.01
CA GLU A 283 21.69 6.68 7.37
C GLU A 283 23.10 6.09 7.39
N ARG A 284 23.34 5.02 6.64
CA ARG A 284 24.66 4.41 6.50
C ARG A 284 25.68 5.38 5.91
N ARG A 285 25.27 6.18 4.91
CA ARG A 285 26.16 7.12 4.21
C ARG A 285 26.54 8.33 5.06
N VAL A 286 25.61 8.82 5.90
CA VAL A 286 25.84 10.01 6.75
C VAL A 286 26.36 9.66 8.13
N SER A 287 26.41 8.37 8.48
CA SER A 287 26.93 7.90 9.76
C SER A 287 28.43 8.14 9.89
N LYS A 288 28.86 8.45 11.10
CA LYS A 288 30.29 8.46 11.46
C LYS A 288 30.87 7.05 11.63
N HIS A 289 29.99 6.05 11.77
CA HIS A 289 30.33 4.64 11.99
C HIS A 289 29.58 3.73 11.02
N PRO A 290 29.84 3.84 9.69
CA PRO A 290 29.14 3.04 8.69
C PRO A 290 29.42 1.54 8.79
N GLU A 291 30.51 1.14 9.48
CA GLU A 291 30.91 -0.25 9.75
C GLU A 291 30.00 -0.95 10.77
N GLU A 292 29.23 -0.21 11.57
CA GLU A 292 28.25 -0.76 12.53
C GLU A 292 26.97 -1.25 11.84
N PHE A 293 26.67 -0.73 10.64
CA PHE A 293 25.49 -1.15 9.87
C PHE A 293 25.64 -2.61 9.43
N GLY A 294 24.59 -3.37 9.65
CA GLY A 294 24.61 -4.84 9.52
C GLY A 294 25.09 -5.56 10.78
N ARG A 295 25.49 -4.82 11.82
CA ARG A 295 26.00 -5.36 13.09
C ARG A 295 25.20 -4.87 14.30
N GLY A 296 24.07 -4.20 14.10
CA GLY A 296 23.19 -3.69 15.16
C GLY A 296 23.31 -2.19 15.38
N ALA A 297 23.47 -1.41 14.32
CA ALA A 297 23.40 0.04 14.34
C ALA A 297 21.99 0.51 14.70
N VAL A 298 21.86 1.35 15.73
CA VAL A 298 20.59 1.94 16.17
C VAL A 298 19.94 2.74 15.04
N ALA A 299 20.73 3.52 14.29
CA ALA A 299 20.28 4.30 13.15
C ALA A 299 19.74 3.42 12.01
N GLY A 300 20.26 2.18 11.87
CA GLY A 300 19.79 1.18 10.90
C GLY A 300 18.41 0.59 11.23
N VAL A 301 17.89 0.83 12.43
CA VAL A 301 16.51 0.53 12.83
C VAL A 301 15.65 1.80 12.81
N ALA A 302 16.11 2.87 13.46
CA ALA A 302 15.33 4.09 13.66
C ALA A 302 14.95 4.79 12.35
N GLY A 303 15.89 4.94 11.41
CA GLY A 303 15.64 5.59 10.12
C GLY A 303 14.63 4.84 9.26
N PRO A 304 14.85 3.56 8.92
CA PRO A 304 13.91 2.77 8.12
C PRO A 304 12.51 2.67 8.72
N GLU A 305 12.38 2.47 10.03
CA GLU A 305 11.08 2.39 10.69
C GLU A 305 10.31 3.72 10.64
N SER A 306 11.02 4.83 10.86
CA SER A 306 10.42 6.16 10.72
C SER A 306 9.99 6.42 9.27
N ALA A 307 10.80 6.04 8.29
CA ALA A 307 10.48 6.23 6.89
C ALA A 307 9.31 5.37 6.43
N ASN A 308 9.24 4.11 6.85
CA ASN A 308 8.14 3.21 6.56
C ASN A 308 6.80 3.78 7.05
N ASN A 309 6.70 4.12 8.33
CA ASN A 309 5.47 4.63 8.92
C ASN A 309 5.08 6.02 8.40
N SER A 310 6.05 6.86 8.11
CA SER A 310 5.83 8.16 7.49
C SER A 310 5.31 8.03 6.05
N ALA A 311 5.84 7.09 5.27
CA ALA A 311 5.38 6.82 3.92
C ALA A 311 3.93 6.35 3.87
N THR A 312 3.47 5.60 4.89
CA THR A 312 2.07 5.19 5.02
C THR A 312 1.13 6.39 5.09
N SER A 313 1.45 7.40 5.90
CA SER A 313 0.68 8.65 5.97
C SER A 313 0.79 9.46 4.68
N GLY A 314 1.98 9.53 4.08
CA GLY A 314 2.21 10.21 2.79
C GLY A 314 1.37 9.63 1.65
N ALA A 315 1.17 8.30 1.66
CA ALA A 315 0.39 7.60 0.64
C ALA A 315 -1.11 7.98 0.64
N PHE A 316 -1.64 8.44 1.76
CA PHE A 316 -3.02 8.92 1.84
C PHE A 316 -3.22 10.32 1.25
N VAL A 317 -2.16 11.13 1.06
CA VAL A 317 -2.27 12.48 0.49
C VAL A 317 -2.91 12.44 -0.91
N PRO A 318 -2.34 11.76 -1.92
CA PRO A 318 -2.94 11.70 -3.25
C PRO A 318 -4.26 10.92 -3.26
N MET A 319 -4.40 9.88 -2.44
CA MET A 319 -5.63 9.10 -2.37
C MET A 319 -6.82 9.95 -1.91
N LEU A 320 -6.67 10.71 -0.83
CA LEU A 320 -7.75 11.52 -0.27
C LEU A 320 -7.99 12.81 -1.06
N ALA A 321 -6.92 13.48 -1.53
CA ALA A 321 -7.02 14.78 -2.18
C ALA A 321 -7.32 14.69 -3.68
N LEU A 322 -6.81 13.67 -4.38
CA LEU A 322 -6.93 13.54 -5.82
C LEU A 322 -7.82 12.36 -6.24
N GLY A 323 -8.10 11.42 -5.34
CA GLY A 323 -8.76 10.16 -5.67
C GLY A 323 -7.84 9.19 -6.46
N VAL A 324 -6.53 9.36 -6.36
CA VAL A 324 -5.53 8.53 -7.05
C VAL A 324 -4.68 7.80 -6.03
N PRO A 325 -4.68 6.46 -6.05
CA PRO A 325 -3.90 5.70 -5.09
C PRO A 325 -2.41 5.75 -5.42
N SER A 326 -1.55 5.94 -4.42
CA SER A 326 -0.10 5.98 -4.56
C SER A 326 0.57 4.60 -4.58
N GLY A 327 -0.19 3.52 -4.51
CA GLY A 327 0.37 2.17 -4.51
C GLY A 327 -0.68 1.09 -4.29
N PRO A 328 -0.26 -0.19 -4.19
CA PRO A 328 -1.19 -1.32 -4.09
C PRO A 328 -2.13 -1.24 -2.88
N ILE A 329 -1.62 -0.88 -1.71
CA ILE A 329 -2.43 -0.82 -0.48
C ILE A 329 -3.42 0.35 -0.55
N PRO A 330 -3.01 1.61 -0.86
CA PRO A 330 -3.95 2.68 -1.12
C PRO A 330 -4.97 2.37 -2.23
N ALA A 331 -4.62 1.54 -3.23
CA ALA A 331 -5.56 1.13 -4.28
C ALA A 331 -6.71 0.29 -3.70
N VAL A 332 -6.41 -0.72 -2.87
CA VAL A 332 -7.45 -1.50 -2.20
C VAL A 332 -8.25 -0.64 -1.21
N MET A 333 -7.61 0.31 -0.53
CA MET A 333 -8.31 1.28 0.33
C MET A 333 -9.24 2.18 -0.47
N LEU A 334 -8.82 2.65 -1.65
CA LEU A 334 -9.64 3.42 -2.57
C LEU A 334 -10.87 2.62 -3.00
N ALA A 335 -10.68 1.34 -3.37
CA ALA A 335 -11.76 0.43 -3.69
C ALA A 335 -12.74 0.26 -2.52
N ALA A 336 -12.21 0.10 -1.32
CA ALA A 336 -13.02 0.01 -0.10
C ALA A 336 -13.89 1.27 0.09
N MET A 337 -13.31 2.47 -0.11
CA MET A 337 -14.08 3.72 -0.06
C MET A 337 -15.21 3.72 -1.08
N MET A 338 -14.92 3.36 -2.33
CA MET A 338 -15.92 3.33 -3.42
C MET A 338 -17.04 2.32 -3.15
N VAL A 339 -16.72 1.14 -2.66
CA VAL A 339 -17.70 0.11 -2.28
C VAL A 339 -18.61 0.57 -1.15
N HIS A 340 -18.10 1.38 -0.23
CA HIS A 340 -18.90 2.02 0.83
C HIS A 340 -19.60 3.31 0.40
N GLY A 341 -19.66 3.60 -0.93
CA GLY A 341 -20.35 4.77 -1.47
C GLY A 341 -19.61 6.09 -1.25
N VAL A 342 -18.33 6.04 -0.89
CA VAL A 342 -17.48 7.23 -0.72
C VAL A 342 -16.71 7.48 -2.01
N SER A 343 -16.86 8.67 -2.58
CA SER A 343 -16.07 9.10 -3.73
C SER A 343 -14.82 9.84 -3.25
N PRO A 344 -13.64 9.17 -3.24
CA PRO A 344 -12.39 9.84 -2.87
C PRO A 344 -12.01 10.89 -3.92
N GLY A 345 -11.29 11.91 -3.47
CA GLY A 345 -10.87 13.00 -4.34
C GLY A 345 -11.21 14.39 -3.79
N PRO A 346 -11.09 15.44 -4.61
CA PRO A 346 -11.10 16.82 -4.13
C PRO A 346 -12.43 17.29 -3.53
N LEU A 347 -13.53 16.63 -3.86
CA LEU A 347 -14.85 16.95 -3.30
C LEU A 347 -15.08 16.28 -1.93
N LEU A 348 -14.31 15.27 -1.55
CA LEU A 348 -14.49 14.52 -0.32
C LEU A 348 -14.51 15.41 0.92
N ILE A 349 -13.59 16.38 0.99
CA ILE A 349 -13.47 17.30 2.12
C ILE A 349 -14.74 18.14 2.31
N LYS A 350 -15.41 18.51 1.21
CA LYS A 350 -16.63 19.33 1.23
C LYS A 350 -17.89 18.51 1.42
N GLN A 351 -17.97 17.34 0.77
CA GLN A 351 -19.17 16.51 0.77
C GLN A 351 -19.30 15.64 2.02
N GLN A 352 -18.15 15.18 2.55
CA GLN A 352 -18.11 14.28 3.71
C GLN A 352 -16.99 14.70 4.69
N PRO A 353 -17.07 15.90 5.28
CA PRO A 353 -16.04 16.44 6.18
C PRO A 353 -15.82 15.56 7.42
N GLU A 354 -16.89 14.98 7.98
CA GLU A 354 -16.81 14.09 9.13
C GLU A 354 -15.97 12.84 8.83
N LEU A 355 -16.16 12.24 7.64
CA LEU A 355 -15.36 11.08 7.22
C LEU A 355 -13.90 11.47 6.99
N PHE A 356 -13.65 12.56 6.24
CA PHE A 356 -12.29 13.00 5.93
C PHE A 356 -11.49 13.35 7.20
N TRP A 357 -12.05 14.19 8.06
CA TRP A 357 -11.36 14.61 9.28
C TRP A 357 -11.38 13.53 10.36
N GLY A 358 -12.45 12.71 10.42
CA GLY A 358 -12.53 11.54 11.28
C GLY A 358 -11.47 10.50 10.94
N PHE A 359 -11.21 10.28 9.63
CA PHE A 359 -10.13 9.43 9.16
C PHE A 359 -8.76 9.96 9.62
N ILE A 360 -8.47 11.25 9.41
CA ILE A 360 -7.21 11.86 9.84
C ILE A 360 -7.05 11.78 11.36
N ALA A 361 -8.09 12.11 12.12
CA ALA A 361 -8.07 12.02 13.58
C ALA A 361 -7.88 10.58 14.07
N SER A 362 -8.48 9.60 13.39
CA SER A 362 -8.31 8.18 13.72
C SER A 362 -6.85 7.69 13.58
N MET A 363 -6.06 8.31 12.72
CA MET A 363 -4.63 7.99 12.58
C MET A 363 -3.84 8.39 13.83
N TYR A 364 -4.16 9.54 14.45
CA TYR A 364 -3.55 9.91 15.74
C TYR A 364 -3.92 8.91 16.84
N VAL A 365 -5.20 8.56 16.92
CA VAL A 365 -5.70 7.56 17.88
C VAL A 365 -5.05 6.19 17.63
N GLY A 366 -5.03 5.76 16.37
CA GLY A 366 -4.41 4.51 15.95
C GLY A 366 -2.92 4.44 16.29
N ASN A 367 -2.15 5.51 16.09
CA ASN A 367 -0.74 5.56 16.44
C ASN A 367 -0.53 5.36 17.96
N VAL A 368 -1.38 5.96 18.81
CA VAL A 368 -1.32 5.71 20.27
C VAL A 368 -1.64 4.26 20.61
N VAL A 369 -2.69 3.71 20.02
CA VAL A 369 -3.06 2.30 20.21
C VAL A 369 -1.92 1.39 19.78
N LEU A 370 -1.30 1.64 18.64
CA LEU A 370 -0.20 0.82 18.11
C LEU A 370 1.05 0.89 18.97
N LEU A 371 1.36 2.05 19.55
CA LEU A 371 2.46 2.16 20.51
C LEU A 371 2.22 1.26 21.72
N ILE A 372 0.98 1.23 22.23
CA ILE A 372 0.59 0.36 23.36
C ILE A 372 0.67 -1.13 22.96
N LEU A 373 0.17 -1.49 21.78
CA LEU A 373 0.16 -2.88 21.33
C LEU A 373 1.58 -3.42 21.07
N ASN A 374 2.45 -2.60 20.48
CA ASN A 374 3.78 -3.05 20.02
C ASN A 374 4.90 -2.77 21.02
N LEU A 375 4.62 -2.15 22.17
CA LEU A 375 5.62 -1.94 23.22
C LEU A 375 5.25 -2.72 24.50
N PRO A 376 4.28 -2.32 25.36
CA PRO A 376 3.99 -3.10 26.57
C PRO A 376 3.28 -4.43 26.28
N LEU A 377 2.49 -4.52 25.21
CA LEU A 377 1.73 -5.73 24.86
C LEU A 377 2.40 -6.61 23.80
N VAL A 378 3.63 -6.28 23.39
CA VAL A 378 4.37 -7.05 22.36
C VAL A 378 4.45 -8.54 22.68
N GLY A 379 4.57 -8.90 23.97
CA GLY A 379 4.61 -10.30 24.41
C GLY A 379 3.38 -11.12 24.03
N VAL A 380 2.21 -10.50 23.93
CA VAL A 380 0.97 -11.16 23.50
C VAL A 380 1.10 -11.57 22.03
N PHE A 381 1.52 -10.65 21.18
CA PHE A 381 1.68 -10.89 19.75
C PHE A 381 2.82 -11.87 19.43
N VAL A 382 3.92 -11.84 20.19
CA VAL A 382 5.01 -12.81 20.08
C VAL A 382 4.53 -14.24 20.36
N ASN A 383 3.57 -14.43 21.27
CA ASN A 383 3.01 -15.77 21.51
C ASN A 383 2.18 -16.30 20.32
N LEU A 384 1.60 -15.41 19.52
CA LEU A 384 0.83 -15.79 18.33
C LEU A 384 1.71 -16.40 17.23
N LEU A 385 2.99 -16.06 17.17
CA LEU A 385 3.97 -16.67 16.25
C LEU A 385 4.10 -18.19 16.42
N ARG A 386 3.49 -18.76 17.44
CA ARG A 386 3.47 -20.19 17.70
C ARG A 386 2.29 -20.93 17.09
N VAL A 387 1.31 -20.21 16.50
CA VAL A 387 0.17 -20.83 15.83
C VAL A 387 0.69 -21.57 14.58
N PRO A 388 0.41 -22.89 14.47
CA PRO A 388 0.90 -23.64 13.31
C PRO A 388 0.20 -23.20 12.04
N TYR A 389 0.94 -23.04 10.96
CA TYR A 389 0.41 -22.72 9.63
C TYR A 389 -0.71 -23.66 9.15
N PRO A 390 -0.67 -24.98 9.42
CA PRO A 390 -1.77 -25.89 9.06
C PRO A 390 -3.14 -25.54 9.68
N VAL A 391 -3.17 -24.78 10.78
CA VAL A 391 -4.42 -24.27 11.37
C VAL A 391 -4.77 -22.89 10.82
N LEU A 392 -3.76 -22.03 10.64
CA LEU A 392 -3.94 -20.65 10.23
C LEU A 392 -4.49 -20.55 8.79
N TYR A 393 -3.89 -21.25 7.83
CA TYR A 393 -4.24 -21.12 6.42
C TYR A 393 -5.65 -21.61 6.07
N PRO A 394 -6.13 -22.78 6.53
CA PRO A 394 -7.50 -23.19 6.30
C PRO A 394 -8.52 -22.21 6.92
N SER A 395 -8.23 -21.69 8.12
CA SER A 395 -9.09 -20.71 8.74
C SER A 395 -9.21 -19.43 7.90
N ILE A 396 -8.11 -18.91 7.42
CA ILE A 396 -8.11 -17.72 6.54
C ILE A 396 -8.88 -18.03 5.26
N LEU A 397 -8.68 -19.18 4.62
CA LEU A 397 -9.38 -19.57 3.40
C LEU A 397 -10.90 -19.59 3.60
N VAL A 398 -11.39 -20.17 4.72
CA VAL A 398 -12.80 -20.17 5.06
C VAL A 398 -13.33 -18.74 5.20
N PHE A 399 -12.61 -17.86 5.89
CA PHE A 399 -12.99 -16.45 6.03
C PHE A 399 -13.00 -15.72 4.68
N CYS A 400 -12.07 -16.01 3.75
CA CYS A 400 -12.09 -15.46 2.40
C CYS A 400 -13.37 -15.84 1.65
N ILE A 401 -13.72 -17.13 1.65
CA ILE A 401 -14.89 -17.66 0.95
C ILE A 401 -16.17 -17.04 1.52
N LEU A 402 -16.33 -17.10 2.85
CA LEU A 402 -17.50 -16.54 3.53
C LEU A 402 -17.59 -15.04 3.35
N GLY A 403 -16.45 -14.34 3.43
CA GLY A 403 -16.39 -12.90 3.28
C GLY A 403 -16.78 -12.46 1.86
N VAL A 404 -16.17 -13.04 0.83
CA VAL A 404 -16.49 -12.69 -0.57
C VAL A 404 -17.95 -13.01 -0.90
N TYR A 405 -18.46 -14.16 -0.44
CA TYR A 405 -19.87 -14.51 -0.61
C TYR A 405 -20.80 -13.51 0.07
N ALA A 406 -20.48 -13.06 1.27
CA ALA A 406 -21.32 -12.15 2.06
C ALA A 406 -21.48 -10.75 1.41
N VAL A 407 -20.59 -10.37 0.50
CA VAL A 407 -20.65 -9.07 -0.20
C VAL A 407 -21.91 -8.93 -1.05
N ASN A 408 -22.08 -9.86 -1.98
CA ASN A 408 -23.17 -9.81 -2.98
C ASN A 408 -24.08 -11.04 -2.93
N GLY A 409 -23.84 -12.00 -2.03
CA GLY A 409 -24.54 -13.29 -2.02
C GLY A 409 -24.23 -14.15 -3.26
N SER A 410 -23.14 -13.85 -3.98
CA SER A 410 -22.83 -14.42 -5.29
C SER A 410 -21.79 -15.54 -5.20
N VAL A 411 -22.16 -16.73 -5.69
CA VAL A 411 -21.22 -17.84 -5.88
C VAL A 411 -20.25 -17.54 -7.03
N VAL A 412 -20.66 -16.74 -8.00
CA VAL A 412 -19.79 -16.30 -9.11
C VAL A 412 -18.63 -15.48 -8.59
N ASP A 413 -18.84 -14.60 -7.61
CA ASP A 413 -17.77 -13.83 -6.96
C ASP A 413 -16.75 -14.74 -6.26
N VAL A 414 -17.22 -15.80 -5.59
CA VAL A 414 -16.32 -16.81 -5.00
C VAL A 414 -15.52 -17.52 -6.10
N GLY A 415 -16.16 -17.86 -7.23
CA GLY A 415 -15.50 -18.42 -8.40
C GLY A 415 -14.42 -17.49 -8.96
N ILE A 416 -14.73 -16.18 -9.10
CA ILE A 416 -13.76 -15.15 -9.51
C ILE A 416 -12.58 -15.10 -8.53
N MET A 417 -12.85 -15.07 -7.24
CA MET A 417 -11.80 -15.09 -6.21
C MET A 417 -10.88 -16.30 -6.35
N LEU A 418 -11.42 -17.50 -6.56
CA LEU A 418 -10.62 -18.71 -6.71
C LEU A 418 -9.75 -18.67 -7.98
N VAL A 419 -10.33 -18.23 -9.11
CA VAL A 419 -9.60 -18.06 -10.38
C VAL A 419 -8.49 -17.02 -10.23
N MET A 420 -8.79 -15.86 -9.62
CA MET A 420 -7.80 -14.81 -9.38
C MET A 420 -6.72 -15.26 -8.39
N GLY A 421 -7.05 -16.09 -7.41
CA GLY A 421 -6.07 -16.67 -6.49
C GLY A 421 -5.09 -17.63 -7.18
N ALA A 422 -5.61 -18.52 -8.02
CA ALA A 422 -4.77 -19.39 -8.83
C ALA A 422 -3.91 -18.61 -9.84
N LEU A 423 -4.51 -17.62 -10.50
CA LEU A 423 -3.81 -16.72 -11.42
C LEU A 423 -2.70 -15.94 -10.69
N GLY A 424 -3.01 -15.34 -9.53
CA GLY A 424 -2.03 -14.59 -8.72
C GLY A 424 -0.85 -15.45 -8.29
N TYR A 425 -1.11 -16.68 -7.88
CA TYR A 425 -0.06 -17.65 -7.54
C TYR A 425 0.85 -17.99 -8.75
N LEU A 426 0.26 -18.22 -9.93
CA LEU A 426 1.01 -18.50 -11.16
C LEU A 426 1.82 -17.29 -11.61
N LEU A 427 1.21 -16.09 -11.61
CA LEU A 427 1.87 -14.85 -11.97
C LEU A 427 3.07 -14.55 -11.06
N ARG A 428 2.93 -14.79 -9.76
CA ARG A 428 4.02 -14.64 -8.80
C ARG A 428 5.19 -15.59 -9.08
N LYS A 429 4.91 -16.83 -9.47
CA LYS A 429 5.96 -17.80 -9.89
C LYS A 429 6.70 -17.37 -11.15
N LEU A 430 6.06 -16.56 -11.99
CA LEU A 430 6.63 -16.04 -13.24
C LEU A 430 7.23 -14.62 -13.06
N ASP A 431 7.38 -14.15 -11.82
CA ASP A 431 7.87 -12.82 -11.46
C ASP A 431 7.03 -11.68 -12.11
N PHE A 432 5.70 -11.83 -12.12
CA PHE A 432 4.76 -10.75 -12.44
C PHE A 432 4.21 -10.15 -11.16
N GLU A 433 4.13 -8.82 -11.10
CA GLU A 433 3.43 -8.13 -10.03
C GLU A 433 1.93 -8.06 -10.32
N THR A 434 1.10 -8.44 -9.35
CA THR A 434 -0.36 -8.51 -9.52
C THR A 434 -1.09 -7.21 -9.16
N ALA A 435 -0.40 -6.29 -8.46
CA ALA A 435 -0.98 -5.01 -8.06
C ALA A 435 -1.52 -4.15 -9.22
N PRO A 436 -0.84 -4.06 -10.39
CA PRO A 436 -1.37 -3.32 -11.53
C PRO A 436 -2.71 -3.87 -12.05
N ILE A 437 -3.01 -5.18 -11.87
CA ILE A 437 -4.30 -5.76 -12.24
C ILE A 437 -5.43 -5.12 -11.42
N VAL A 438 -5.28 -5.11 -10.08
CA VAL A 438 -6.31 -4.54 -9.19
C VAL A 438 -6.51 -3.06 -9.46
N LEU A 439 -5.40 -2.31 -9.63
CA LEU A 439 -5.49 -0.89 -9.97
C LEU A 439 -6.19 -0.69 -11.32
N GLY A 440 -5.87 -1.51 -12.31
CA GLY A 440 -6.54 -1.49 -13.62
C GLY A 440 -8.05 -1.71 -13.50
N VAL A 441 -8.49 -2.71 -12.73
CA VAL A 441 -9.93 -2.98 -12.47
C VAL A 441 -10.61 -1.77 -11.83
N ILE A 442 -9.97 -1.14 -10.84
CA ILE A 442 -10.53 0.03 -10.13
C ILE A 442 -10.61 1.25 -11.05
N LEU A 443 -9.55 1.52 -11.79
CA LEU A 443 -9.44 2.74 -12.59
C LEU A 443 -10.11 2.63 -13.97
N ALA A 444 -10.38 1.43 -14.48
CA ALA A 444 -10.96 1.24 -15.82
C ALA A 444 -12.24 2.07 -16.05
N PRO A 445 -13.29 1.99 -15.21
CA PRO A 445 -14.49 2.77 -15.40
C PRO A 445 -14.24 4.28 -15.29
N MET A 446 -13.33 4.70 -14.39
CA MET A 446 -12.98 6.12 -14.22
C MET A 446 -12.21 6.69 -15.42
N ILE A 447 -11.23 5.94 -15.93
CA ILE A 447 -10.45 6.32 -17.13
C ILE A 447 -11.36 6.36 -18.35
N GLU A 448 -12.20 5.37 -18.54
CA GLU A 448 -13.14 5.32 -19.67
C GLU A 448 -14.11 6.49 -19.63
N MET A 449 -14.72 6.76 -18.47
CA MET A 449 -15.67 7.87 -18.31
C MET A 449 -14.98 9.22 -18.58
N ALA A 450 -13.79 9.45 -18.01
CA ALA A 450 -13.04 10.67 -18.22
C ALA A 450 -12.62 10.85 -19.70
N LEU A 451 -12.22 9.76 -20.38
CA LEU A 451 -11.90 9.78 -21.81
C LEU A 451 -13.11 10.17 -22.64
N ARG A 452 -14.25 9.49 -22.44
CA ARG A 452 -15.47 9.73 -23.21
C ARG A 452 -16.06 11.11 -22.98
N GLN A 453 -16.09 11.57 -21.73
CA GLN A 453 -16.52 12.93 -21.39
C GLN A 453 -15.62 13.98 -22.06
N SER A 454 -14.32 13.76 -22.06
CA SER A 454 -13.36 14.67 -22.73
C SER A 454 -13.61 14.75 -24.23
N LEU A 455 -13.85 13.60 -24.88
CA LEU A 455 -14.15 13.56 -26.31
C LEU A 455 -15.52 14.18 -26.61
N ALA A 456 -16.53 13.97 -25.75
CA ALA A 456 -17.82 14.63 -25.90
C ALA A 456 -17.72 16.16 -25.78
N MET A 457 -16.87 16.68 -24.89
CA MET A 457 -16.60 18.12 -24.73
C MET A 457 -15.89 18.75 -25.95
N SER A 458 -15.21 17.95 -26.75
CA SER A 458 -14.37 18.41 -27.87
C SER A 458 -14.88 17.93 -29.24
N ASP A 459 -16.11 17.51 -29.33
CA ASP A 459 -16.71 16.96 -30.58
C ASP A 459 -15.83 15.85 -31.21
N GLY A 460 -15.29 14.98 -30.35
CA GLY A 460 -14.44 13.85 -30.76
C GLY A 460 -12.97 14.18 -31.01
N GLN A 461 -12.51 15.41 -30.74
CA GLN A 461 -11.14 15.82 -31.02
C GLN A 461 -10.17 15.43 -29.89
N TYR A 462 -9.19 14.58 -30.17
CA TYR A 462 -8.13 14.19 -29.22
C TYR A 462 -7.19 15.35 -28.86
N ALA A 463 -7.18 16.43 -29.64
CA ALA A 463 -6.36 17.62 -29.35
C ALA A 463 -6.63 18.19 -27.95
N ILE A 464 -7.83 18.00 -27.38
CA ILE A 464 -8.20 18.48 -26.04
C ILE A 464 -7.22 18.03 -24.95
N PHE A 465 -6.65 16.85 -25.08
CA PHE A 465 -5.70 16.31 -24.11
C PHE A 465 -4.34 17.01 -24.13
N VAL A 466 -3.95 17.61 -25.23
CA VAL A 466 -2.65 18.27 -25.40
C VAL A 466 -2.77 19.80 -25.33
N THR A 467 -3.90 20.36 -25.77
CA THR A 467 -4.13 21.82 -25.77
C THR A 467 -4.39 22.37 -24.35
N ARG A 468 -4.87 21.55 -23.43
CA ARG A 468 -5.06 21.95 -22.03
C ARG A 468 -3.74 21.79 -21.25
N PRO A 469 -3.22 22.87 -20.60
CA PRO A 469 -1.86 22.85 -20.04
C PRO A 469 -1.62 21.75 -19.01
N ILE A 470 -2.58 21.52 -18.09
CA ILE A 470 -2.44 20.52 -17.02
C ILE A 470 -2.47 19.11 -17.63
N SER A 471 -3.47 18.81 -18.46
CA SER A 471 -3.58 17.50 -19.12
C SER A 471 -2.36 17.21 -19.99
N GLY A 472 -1.94 18.17 -20.83
CA GLY A 472 -0.76 18.02 -21.67
C GLY A 472 0.52 17.77 -20.88
N THR A 473 0.72 18.48 -19.75
CA THR A 473 1.87 18.24 -18.87
C THR A 473 1.85 16.86 -18.24
N LEU A 474 0.69 16.40 -17.73
CA LEU A 474 0.55 15.07 -17.14
C LEU A 474 0.81 13.97 -18.18
N LEU A 475 0.31 14.13 -19.42
CA LEU A 475 0.56 13.17 -20.51
C LEU A 475 2.01 13.17 -20.98
N ALA A 476 2.66 14.34 -21.01
CA ALA A 476 4.08 14.42 -21.31
C ALA A 476 4.92 13.68 -20.26
N LEU A 477 4.60 13.84 -18.97
CA LEU A 477 5.23 13.06 -17.88
C LEU A 477 4.95 11.55 -18.03
N ALA A 478 3.73 11.17 -18.37
CA ALA A 478 3.38 9.78 -18.65
C ALA A 478 4.21 9.18 -19.80
N LEU A 479 4.37 9.92 -20.89
CA LEU A 479 5.21 9.51 -22.03
C LEU A 479 6.69 9.36 -21.63
N VAL A 480 7.23 10.30 -20.86
CA VAL A 480 8.61 10.22 -20.36
C VAL A 480 8.81 8.95 -19.52
N LEU A 481 7.86 8.62 -18.64
CA LEU A 481 7.94 7.39 -17.83
C LEU A 481 7.94 6.13 -18.71
N VAL A 482 7.08 6.09 -19.74
CA VAL A 482 7.05 4.96 -20.68
C VAL A 482 8.40 4.82 -21.40
N LEU A 483 8.95 5.92 -21.91
CA LEU A 483 10.25 5.90 -22.62
C LEU A 483 11.39 5.47 -21.68
N LEU A 484 11.43 5.98 -20.46
CA LEU A 484 12.44 5.59 -19.46
C LEU A 484 12.31 4.11 -19.09
N GLY A 485 11.10 3.60 -18.89
CA GLY A 485 10.86 2.21 -18.52
C GLY A 485 11.12 1.21 -19.65
N LEU A 486 10.97 1.63 -20.90
CA LEU A 486 11.28 0.81 -22.08
C LEU A 486 12.76 0.88 -22.52
N LYS A 487 13.52 1.88 -22.05
CA LYS A 487 14.93 2.06 -22.40
C LYS A 487 15.77 0.79 -22.21
N PRO A 488 15.68 0.02 -21.10
CA PRO A 488 16.46 -1.20 -20.93
C PRO A 488 16.15 -2.29 -21.96
N LEU A 489 14.92 -2.34 -22.47
CA LEU A 489 14.53 -3.30 -23.52
C LEU A 489 15.12 -2.91 -24.88
N ILE A 490 15.11 -1.61 -25.19
CA ILE A 490 15.66 -1.07 -26.45
C ILE A 490 17.17 -1.29 -26.48
N THR A 491 17.88 -0.98 -25.39
CA THR A 491 19.33 -1.19 -25.32
C THR A 491 19.70 -2.66 -25.44
N LYS A 492 19.04 -3.58 -24.72
CA LYS A 492 19.28 -5.02 -24.86
C LYS A 492 19.01 -5.55 -26.26
N SER A 493 17.97 -5.06 -26.93
CA SER A 493 17.68 -5.47 -28.31
C SER A 493 18.71 -4.96 -29.31
N LEU A 494 19.25 -3.75 -29.10
CA LEU A 494 20.32 -3.19 -29.92
C LEU A 494 21.63 -3.94 -29.70
N ASP A 495 22.00 -4.25 -28.47
CA ASP A 495 23.17 -5.06 -28.13
C ASP A 495 23.10 -6.47 -28.73
N TRP A 496 21.92 -7.10 -28.68
CA TRP A 496 21.71 -8.41 -29.28
C TRP A 496 21.82 -8.36 -30.80
N ARG A 497 21.24 -7.35 -31.47
CA ARG A 497 21.38 -7.14 -32.92
C ARG A 497 22.82 -6.84 -33.31
N ALA A 498 23.55 -6.04 -32.52
CA ALA A 498 24.96 -5.79 -32.74
C ALA A 498 25.80 -7.08 -32.62
N ARG A 499 25.53 -7.92 -31.63
CA ARG A 499 26.19 -9.24 -31.48
C ARG A 499 25.88 -10.19 -32.63
N LEU A 500 24.63 -10.24 -33.11
CA LEU A 500 24.29 -11.04 -34.30
C LEU A 500 25.02 -10.54 -35.56
N ALA A 501 25.07 -9.23 -35.76
CA ALA A 501 25.77 -8.65 -36.93
C ALA A 501 27.29 -8.87 -36.88
N MET A 502 27.91 -8.94 -35.67
CA MET A 502 29.33 -9.33 -35.52
C MET A 502 29.53 -10.85 -35.75
N ALA A 503 28.62 -11.69 -35.26
CA ALA A 503 28.68 -13.13 -35.52
C ALA A 503 28.52 -13.47 -37.00
N GLU A 504 27.66 -12.75 -37.74
CA GLU A 504 27.51 -12.89 -39.20
C GLU A 504 28.78 -12.41 -39.98
N LYS A 505 29.58 -11.51 -39.41
CA LYS A 505 30.81 -11.05 -40.01
C LYS A 505 32.03 -11.90 -39.65
N GLY A 506 31.88 -12.93 -38.85
CA GLY A 506 32.98 -13.84 -38.49
C GLY A 506 34.05 -13.22 -37.57
N GLU A 507 33.75 -12.09 -36.93
CA GLU A 507 34.64 -11.46 -35.95
C GLU A 507 34.46 -12.12 -34.60
N GLU A 508 35.39 -13.02 -34.19
CA GLU A 508 35.47 -13.59 -32.85
C GLU A 508 35.79 -12.48 -31.82
N HIS A 509 35.13 -12.55 -30.67
CA HIS A 509 35.41 -11.68 -29.54
C HIS A 509 36.84 -11.84 -29.01
N PRO A 510 37.54 -10.74 -28.63
CA PRO A 510 38.72 -10.82 -27.76
C PRO A 510 38.36 -11.17 -26.34
#